data_10fd53f90a9b86ba470c2b225607d846
#
_entry.id   10fd53f90a9b86ba470c2b225607d846
#
_cell.length_a   1.000
_cell.length_b   1.000
_cell.length_c   1.000
_cell.angle_alpha   90.00
_cell.angle_beta   90.00
_cell.angle_gamma   90.00
#
_symmetry.space_group_name_H-M   'P 1'
#
loop_
_entity.id
_entity.type
_entity.pdbx_description
1 polymer ?
#
loop_
_entity_poly.entity_id
_entity_poly.type
_entity_poly.pdbx_seq_one_letter_code
_entity_poly.pdbx_strand_id
1 'polypeptide(L)'
;EKLFVGLGVSESTFHKAMSEMIREKLVIREGNNYRRNVNFVFPKVIITGYEAKLTDYSKALYQARMNKEYVDYSYMVFPMDVAENIAKKHGETLVSFNLGLIGVSQEKVKVYIRPRKNESMKPYIRLMNLVISSEAYNEEAAS
;
A
#
# COMPACT_ATOMS: atom_id res chain seq x y z
N GLU A 1 -8.85 -15.21 24.04
CA GLU A 1 -7.62 -15.14 23.24
C GLU A 1 -7.12 -13.69 23.19
N LYS A 2 -5.86 -13.47 23.53
CA LYS A 2 -5.31 -12.11 23.63
C LYS A 2 -4.99 -11.59 22.23
N LEU A 3 -5.88 -10.78 21.67
CA LEU A 3 -5.78 -10.21 20.31
C LEU A 3 -4.43 -9.52 20.01
N PHE A 4 -3.84 -8.87 21.03
CA PHE A 4 -2.59 -8.14 20.83
C PHE A 4 -1.35 -9.04 20.61
N VAL A 5 -1.39 -10.30 21.02
CA VAL A 5 -0.27 -11.25 20.83
C VAL A 5 0.01 -11.49 19.35
N GLY A 6 -1.04 -11.55 18.53
CA GLY A 6 -0.91 -11.72 17.08
C GLY A 6 -0.54 -10.47 16.30
N LEU A 7 -0.57 -9.28 16.95
CA LEU A 7 -0.30 -8.00 16.31
C LEU A 7 1.13 -7.48 16.54
N GLY A 8 1.91 -8.13 17.41
CA GLY A 8 3.28 -7.71 17.73
C GLY A 8 3.38 -6.36 18.45
N VAL A 9 2.29 -5.90 19.10
CA VAL A 9 2.24 -4.65 19.87
C VAL A 9 2.16 -4.92 21.37
N SER A 10 2.59 -3.95 22.21
CA SER A 10 2.44 -4.07 23.64
C SER A 10 0.96 -4.01 24.07
N GLU A 11 0.64 -4.59 25.23
CA GLU A 11 -0.72 -4.58 25.79
C GLU A 11 -1.23 -3.15 26.00
N SER A 12 -0.37 -2.25 26.48
CA SER A 12 -0.72 -0.83 26.69
C SER A 12 -1.03 -0.12 25.37
N THR A 13 -0.23 -0.35 24.32
CA THR A 13 -0.47 0.19 22.97
C THR A 13 -1.79 -0.33 22.41
N PHE A 14 -2.05 -1.63 22.56
CA PHE A 14 -3.32 -2.23 22.15
C PHE A 14 -4.51 -1.58 22.85
N HIS A 15 -4.49 -1.44 24.18
CA HIS A 15 -5.58 -0.84 24.93
C HIS A 15 -5.81 0.63 24.59
N LYS A 16 -4.76 1.40 24.34
CA LYS A 16 -4.87 2.78 23.89
C LYS A 16 -5.59 2.85 22.53
N ALA A 17 -5.11 2.07 21.54
CA ALA A 17 -5.72 2.02 20.23
C ALA A 17 -7.18 1.54 20.27
N MET A 18 -7.50 0.53 21.07
CA MET A 18 -8.89 0.05 21.25
C MET A 18 -9.80 1.10 21.86
N SER A 19 -9.31 1.86 22.84
CA SER A 19 -10.08 2.96 23.47
C SER A 19 -10.39 4.06 22.47
N GLU A 20 -9.44 4.42 21.61
CA GLU A 20 -9.64 5.38 20.53
C GLU A 20 -10.66 4.86 19.50
N MET A 21 -10.53 3.60 19.05
CA MET A 21 -11.48 3.00 18.12
C MET A 21 -12.91 2.92 18.67
N ILE A 22 -13.07 2.72 19.99
CA ILE A 22 -14.39 2.75 20.63
C ILE A 22 -14.94 4.18 20.65
N ARG A 23 -14.11 5.16 21.04
CA ARG A 23 -14.49 6.59 21.05
C ARG A 23 -14.95 7.06 19.67
N GLU A 24 -14.23 6.67 18.62
CA GLU A 24 -14.55 6.98 17.22
C GLU A 24 -15.67 6.08 16.64
N LYS A 25 -16.31 5.26 17.47
CA LYS A 25 -17.39 4.34 17.06
C LYS A 25 -17.01 3.36 15.95
N LEU A 26 -15.73 3.04 15.78
CA LEU A 26 -15.23 2.04 14.84
C LEU A 26 -15.38 0.63 15.36
N VAL A 27 -15.32 0.48 16.68
CA VAL A 27 -15.44 -0.78 17.41
C VAL A 27 -16.47 -0.63 18.52
N ILE A 28 -17.24 -1.67 18.76
CA ILE A 28 -18.20 -1.77 19.88
C ILE A 28 -17.68 -2.83 20.83
N ARG A 29 -17.69 -2.51 22.13
CA ARG A 29 -17.39 -3.46 23.20
C ARG A 29 -18.68 -4.07 23.74
N GLU A 30 -18.74 -5.39 23.79
CA GLU A 30 -19.84 -6.16 24.36
C GLU A 30 -19.29 -7.10 25.44
N GLY A 31 -19.33 -6.67 26.70
CA GLY A 31 -18.67 -7.39 27.80
C GLY A 31 -17.16 -7.49 27.61
N ASN A 32 -16.64 -8.70 27.49
CA ASN A 32 -15.21 -8.98 27.23
C ASN A 32 -14.85 -9.12 25.75
N ASN A 33 -15.83 -8.95 24.85
CA ASN A 33 -15.62 -9.08 23.42
C ASN A 33 -15.63 -7.71 22.74
N TYR A 34 -14.97 -7.68 21.57
CA TYR A 34 -14.97 -6.53 20.69
C TYR A 34 -15.47 -6.96 19.32
N ARG A 35 -16.31 -6.13 18.72
CA ARG A 35 -16.73 -6.33 17.32
C ARG A 35 -16.65 -5.04 16.54
N ARG A 36 -16.42 -5.16 15.25
CA ARG A 36 -16.48 -4.02 14.34
C ARG A 36 -17.90 -3.43 14.35
N ASN A 37 -18.01 -2.10 14.36
CA ASN A 37 -19.28 -1.43 14.15
C ASN A 37 -19.76 -1.72 12.74
N VAL A 38 -20.99 -2.22 12.61
CA VAL A 38 -21.58 -2.61 11.31
C VAL A 38 -21.70 -1.45 10.33
N ASN A 39 -21.75 -0.21 10.83
CA ASN A 39 -21.81 0.99 10.00
C ASN A 39 -20.46 1.43 9.45
N PHE A 40 -19.34 0.83 9.92
CA PHE A 40 -18.02 1.14 9.41
C PHE A 40 -17.74 0.35 8.13
N VAL A 41 -17.65 1.08 7.04
CA VAL A 41 -17.25 0.54 5.73
C VAL A 41 -15.93 1.18 5.32
N PHE A 42 -14.93 0.35 4.98
CA PHE A 42 -13.68 0.86 4.42
C PHE A 42 -13.97 1.62 3.12
N PRO A 43 -13.46 2.85 2.98
CA PRO A 43 -13.58 3.57 1.72
C PRO A 43 -12.92 2.76 0.59
N LYS A 44 -13.52 2.84 -0.60
CA LYS A 44 -12.97 2.21 -1.81
C LYS A 44 -11.84 3.07 -2.38
N VAL A 45 -10.68 3.01 -1.74
CA VAL A 45 -9.48 3.71 -2.18
C VAL A 45 -8.52 2.71 -2.80
N ILE A 46 -7.90 3.09 -3.92
CA ILE A 46 -6.82 2.36 -4.58
C ILE A 46 -5.51 3.08 -4.25
N ILE A 47 -4.54 2.34 -3.72
CA ILE A 47 -3.22 2.85 -3.38
C ILE A 47 -2.22 2.25 -4.36
N THR A 48 -1.49 3.12 -5.06
CA THR A 48 -0.47 2.71 -6.02
C THR A 48 0.89 3.24 -5.59
N GLY A 49 1.87 2.35 -5.50
CA GLY A 49 3.26 2.71 -5.23
C GLY A 49 4.07 2.80 -6.52
N TYR A 50 4.88 3.83 -6.62
CA TYR A 50 5.79 4.04 -7.74
C TYR A 50 7.23 4.11 -7.23
N GLU A 51 8.10 3.29 -7.78
CA GLU A 51 9.54 3.33 -7.53
C GLU A 51 10.24 3.83 -8.78
N ALA A 52 10.72 5.07 -8.76
CA ALA A 52 11.36 5.72 -9.90
C ALA A 52 12.89 5.66 -9.80
N LYS A 53 13.55 5.24 -10.87
CA LYS A 53 15.01 5.22 -11.01
C LYS A 53 15.39 5.60 -12.44
N LEU A 54 16.58 6.18 -12.58
CA LEU A 54 17.13 6.47 -13.91
C LEU A 54 17.67 5.19 -14.58
N THR A 55 18.41 4.36 -13.85
CA THR A 55 19.10 3.19 -14.42
C THR A 55 19.16 1.98 -13.50
N ASP A 56 19.09 2.13 -12.16
CA ASP A 56 19.32 1.05 -11.20
C ASP A 56 18.11 0.09 -11.09
N TYR A 57 18.09 -0.90 -11.98
CA TYR A 57 17.06 -1.93 -12.02
C TYR A 57 16.98 -2.75 -10.72
N SER A 58 18.15 -3.17 -10.18
CA SER A 58 18.19 -4.07 -9.01
C SER A 58 17.61 -3.39 -7.78
N LYS A 59 17.95 -2.13 -7.57
CA LYS A 59 17.42 -1.34 -6.46
C LYS A 59 15.94 -1.04 -6.63
N ALA A 60 15.50 -0.69 -7.86
CA ALA A 60 14.09 -0.49 -8.15
C ALA A 60 13.26 -1.76 -7.93
N LEU A 61 13.76 -2.91 -8.39
CA LEU A 61 13.09 -4.19 -8.21
C LEU A 61 12.94 -4.53 -6.72
N TYR A 62 14.00 -4.37 -5.93
CA TYR A 62 13.95 -4.61 -4.49
C TYR A 62 12.91 -3.70 -3.82
N GLN A 63 12.97 -2.38 -4.08
CA GLN A 63 12.07 -1.41 -3.45
C GLN A 63 10.61 -1.61 -3.89
N ALA A 64 10.36 -1.86 -5.17
CA ALA A 64 9.01 -2.15 -5.67
C ALA A 64 8.41 -3.43 -5.05
N ARG A 65 9.23 -4.46 -4.79
CA ARG A 65 8.79 -5.66 -4.09
C ARG A 65 8.43 -5.38 -2.64
N MET A 66 9.21 -4.55 -1.93
CA MET A 66 8.90 -4.15 -0.56
C MET A 66 7.63 -3.29 -0.51
N ASN A 67 7.50 -2.31 -1.41
CA ASN A 67 6.31 -1.46 -1.51
C ASN A 67 5.02 -2.27 -1.73
N LYS A 68 5.11 -3.41 -2.41
CA LYS A 68 3.96 -4.27 -2.68
C LYS A 68 3.22 -4.74 -1.42
N GLU A 69 3.87 -4.81 -0.27
CA GLU A 69 3.21 -5.17 0.99
C GLU A 69 2.21 -4.08 1.46
N TYR A 70 2.39 -2.85 0.99
CA TYR A 70 1.67 -1.67 1.46
C TYR A 70 0.70 -1.06 0.45
N VAL A 71 0.69 -1.55 -0.81
CA VAL A 71 -0.08 -0.95 -1.90
C VAL A 71 -0.91 -1.97 -2.67
N ASP A 72 -1.99 -1.50 -3.33
CA ASP A 72 -2.80 -2.33 -4.23
C ASP A 72 -2.05 -2.66 -5.52
N TYR A 73 -1.26 -1.70 -6.04
CA TYR A 73 -0.45 -1.86 -7.24
C TYR A 73 0.94 -1.28 -7.02
N SER A 74 1.97 -2.03 -7.38
CA SER A 74 3.36 -1.55 -7.31
C SER A 74 3.98 -1.48 -8.70
N TYR A 75 4.55 -0.33 -9.03
CA TYR A 75 5.17 -0.05 -10.32
C TYR A 75 6.62 0.38 -10.16
N MET A 76 7.44 -0.05 -11.10
CA MET A 76 8.75 0.53 -11.37
C MET A 76 8.63 1.53 -12.51
N VAL A 77 9.28 2.69 -12.39
CA VAL A 77 9.26 3.79 -13.37
C VAL A 77 10.68 4.09 -13.81
N PHE A 78 10.90 4.11 -15.12
CA PHE A 78 12.20 4.39 -15.73
C PHE A 78 12.07 5.32 -16.94
N PRO A 79 13.19 5.92 -17.41
CA PRO A 79 13.24 6.50 -18.74
C PRO A 79 12.79 5.49 -19.80
N MET A 80 12.19 5.99 -20.89
CA MET A 80 11.49 5.16 -21.88
C MET A 80 12.36 4.06 -22.48
N ASP A 81 13.58 4.37 -22.86
CA ASP A 81 14.55 3.44 -23.44
C ASP A 81 15.01 2.37 -22.44
N VAL A 82 15.22 2.77 -21.19
CA VAL A 82 15.58 1.86 -20.09
C VAL A 82 14.41 0.91 -19.80
N ALA A 83 13.18 1.42 -19.71
CA ALA A 83 12.00 0.62 -19.47
C ALA A 83 11.74 -0.39 -20.60
N GLU A 84 11.97 0.00 -21.85
CA GLU A 84 11.85 -0.90 -23.00
C GLU A 84 12.84 -2.08 -22.93
N ASN A 85 14.08 -1.78 -22.56
CA ASN A 85 15.13 -2.80 -22.38
C ASN A 85 14.81 -3.73 -21.21
N ILE A 86 14.29 -3.20 -20.09
CA ILE A 86 13.84 -3.99 -18.94
C ILE A 86 12.68 -4.88 -19.34
N ALA A 87 11.69 -4.36 -20.07
CA ALA A 87 10.55 -5.16 -20.52
C ALA A 87 10.98 -6.36 -21.39
N LYS A 88 11.96 -6.16 -22.29
CA LYS A 88 12.49 -7.22 -23.15
C LYS A 88 13.30 -8.27 -22.38
N LYS A 89 14.12 -7.86 -21.41
CA LYS A 89 15.06 -8.74 -20.70
C LYS A 89 14.45 -9.39 -19.46
N HIS A 90 13.55 -8.71 -18.77
CA HIS A 90 13.07 -9.06 -17.42
C HIS A 90 11.55 -9.06 -17.30
N GLY A 91 10.81 -8.96 -18.41
CA GLY A 91 9.36 -8.86 -18.42
C GLY A 91 8.68 -10.03 -17.69
N GLU A 92 9.10 -11.26 -17.96
CA GLU A 92 8.56 -12.46 -17.31
C GLU A 92 8.81 -12.45 -15.78
N THR A 93 10.00 -12.02 -15.37
CA THR A 93 10.36 -11.87 -13.95
C THR A 93 9.44 -10.85 -13.26
N LEU A 94 9.18 -9.71 -13.89
CA LEU A 94 8.28 -8.70 -13.33
C LEU A 94 6.83 -9.19 -13.22
N VAL A 95 6.37 -9.92 -14.23
CA VAL A 95 5.04 -10.56 -14.20
C VAL A 95 4.95 -11.60 -13.07
N SER A 96 5.97 -12.42 -12.89
CA SER A 96 6.00 -13.43 -11.81
C SER A 96 5.98 -12.81 -10.42
N PHE A 97 6.61 -11.64 -10.25
CA PHE A 97 6.56 -10.87 -9.00
C PHE A 97 5.31 -9.99 -8.86
N ASN A 98 4.45 -9.98 -9.87
CA ASN A 98 3.28 -9.09 -9.92
C ASN A 98 3.66 -7.61 -9.75
N LEU A 99 4.66 -7.15 -10.52
CA LEU A 99 5.13 -5.77 -10.57
C LEU A 99 4.82 -5.14 -11.92
N GLY A 100 4.42 -3.87 -11.91
CA GLY A 100 4.25 -3.07 -13.11
C GLY A 100 5.54 -2.43 -13.58
N LEU A 101 5.56 -2.03 -14.87
CA LEU A 101 6.65 -1.30 -15.47
C LEU A 101 6.11 -0.15 -16.32
N ILE A 102 6.61 1.04 -16.06
CA ILE A 102 6.25 2.28 -16.76
C ILE A 102 7.53 2.91 -17.32
N GLY A 103 7.47 3.30 -18.58
CA GLY A 103 8.47 4.14 -19.22
C GLY A 103 7.97 5.58 -19.35
N VAL A 104 8.83 6.54 -19.05
CA VAL A 104 8.52 7.98 -19.08
C VAL A 104 9.53 8.71 -19.98
N SER A 105 9.04 9.62 -20.82
CA SER A 105 9.81 10.62 -21.55
C SER A 105 9.17 11.99 -21.39
N GLN A 106 9.77 13.03 -21.93
CA GLN A 106 9.17 14.38 -21.90
C GLN A 106 7.83 14.46 -22.62
N GLU A 107 7.60 13.60 -23.61
CA GLU A 107 6.41 13.68 -24.47
C GLU A 107 5.33 12.66 -24.11
N LYS A 108 5.72 11.54 -23.49
CA LYS A 108 4.77 10.43 -23.25
C LYS A 108 5.12 9.55 -22.06
N VAL A 109 4.07 8.90 -21.56
CA VAL A 109 4.13 7.81 -20.58
C VAL A 109 3.64 6.53 -21.24
N LYS A 110 4.36 5.42 -21.07
CA LYS A 110 3.96 4.11 -21.61
C LYS A 110 4.00 3.06 -20.51
N VAL A 111 2.89 2.37 -20.32
CA VAL A 111 2.82 1.20 -19.43
C VAL A 111 3.20 -0.04 -20.23
N TYR A 112 4.33 -0.66 -19.88
CA TYR A 112 4.81 -1.91 -20.50
C TYR A 112 4.20 -3.14 -19.84
N ILE A 113 4.08 -3.12 -18.51
CA ILE A 113 3.54 -4.24 -17.73
C ILE A 113 2.54 -3.67 -16.72
N ARG A 114 1.35 -4.28 -16.65
CA ARG A 114 0.32 -3.96 -15.64
C ARG A 114 0.31 -5.04 -14.58
N PRO A 115 0.49 -4.71 -13.30
CA PRO A 115 0.35 -5.68 -12.22
C PRO A 115 -1.13 -6.00 -11.97
N ARG A 116 -1.40 -7.13 -11.38
CA ARG A 116 -2.72 -7.45 -10.81
C ARG A 116 -2.84 -6.78 -9.46
N LYS A 117 -4.08 -6.54 -9.02
CA LYS A 117 -4.34 -6.02 -7.68
C LYS A 117 -3.77 -6.96 -6.61
N ASN A 118 -3.14 -6.38 -5.60
CA ASN A 118 -2.64 -7.13 -4.46
C ASN A 118 -3.80 -7.42 -3.49
N GLU A 119 -4.36 -8.63 -3.57
CA GLU A 119 -5.44 -9.07 -2.69
C GLU A 119 -4.94 -9.50 -1.29
N SER A 120 -3.61 -9.61 -1.10
CA SER A 120 -3.01 -10.06 0.16
C SER A 120 -2.70 -8.95 1.16
N MET A 121 -3.02 -7.69 0.83
CA MET A 121 -2.79 -6.56 1.74
C MET A 121 -3.62 -6.72 3.01
N LYS A 122 -2.93 -6.69 4.16
CA LYS A 122 -3.60 -6.85 5.46
C LYS A 122 -4.50 -5.64 5.77
N PRO A 123 -5.68 -5.86 6.37
CA PRO A 123 -6.64 -4.77 6.65
C PRO A 123 -6.07 -3.62 7.46
N TYR A 124 -5.16 -3.89 8.42
CA TYR A 124 -4.57 -2.84 9.24
C TYR A 124 -3.59 -1.95 8.45
N ILE A 125 -2.87 -2.52 7.46
CA ILE A 125 -2.01 -1.75 6.55
C ILE A 125 -2.87 -0.81 5.71
N ARG A 126 -4.00 -1.32 5.17
CA ARG A 126 -4.95 -0.50 4.43
C ARG A 126 -5.49 0.66 5.28
N LEU A 127 -5.85 0.41 6.53
CA LEU A 127 -6.31 1.45 7.44
C LEU A 127 -5.23 2.49 7.71
N MET A 128 -4.00 2.08 8.00
CA MET A 128 -2.87 2.97 8.22
C MET A 128 -2.61 3.87 7.00
N ASN A 129 -2.61 3.31 5.80
CA ASN A 129 -2.43 4.07 4.57
C ASN A 129 -3.55 5.10 4.33
N LEU A 130 -4.80 4.77 4.68
CA LEU A 130 -5.93 5.70 4.59
C LEU A 130 -5.76 6.88 5.54
N VAL A 131 -5.31 6.62 6.77
CA VAL A 131 -5.05 7.69 7.77
C VAL A 131 -3.96 8.62 7.25
N ILE A 132 -2.81 8.10 6.83
CA ILE A 132 -1.69 8.89 6.29
C ILE A 132 -2.14 9.73 5.08
N SER A 133 -2.90 9.13 4.16
CA SER A 133 -3.41 9.85 2.98
C SER A 133 -4.40 10.96 3.35
N SER A 134 -5.22 10.79 4.38
CA SER A 134 -6.16 11.81 4.84
C SER A 134 -5.47 12.98 5.54
N GLU A 135 -4.40 12.74 6.27
CA GLU A 135 -3.59 13.77 6.91
C GLU A 135 -2.89 14.65 5.86
N ALA A 136 -2.23 14.02 4.86
CA ALA A 136 -1.58 14.74 3.77
C ALA A 136 -2.56 15.61 2.96
N TYR A 137 -3.77 15.11 2.70
CA TYR A 137 -4.81 15.88 2.00
C TYR A 137 -5.28 17.10 2.80
N ASN A 138 -5.41 16.97 4.12
CA ASN A 138 -5.82 18.08 4.99
C ASN A 138 -4.73 19.17 5.10
N GLU A 139 -3.46 18.81 5.08
CA GLU A 139 -2.34 19.76 5.09
C GLU A 139 -2.28 20.57 3.79
N GLU A 140 -2.48 19.92 2.62
CA GLU A 140 -2.55 20.62 1.32
C GLU A 140 -3.76 21.55 1.21
N ALA A 141 -4.91 21.17 1.78
CA ALA A 141 -6.12 21.98 1.76
C ALA A 141 -6.06 23.19 2.72
N ALA A 142 -5.14 23.19 3.67
CA ALA A 142 -4.93 24.26 4.65
C ALA A 142 -3.82 25.26 4.26
N SER A 143 -3.08 25.00 3.18
CA SER A 143 -2.00 25.84 2.64
C SER A 143 -2.49 26.70 1.46
#